data_91c65dd696fb4de613d615cba2cc5d1d
#
_entry.id   91c65dd696fb4de613d615cba2cc5d1d
#
_cell.length_a   1.000
_cell.length_b   1.000
_cell.length_c   1.000
_cell.angle_alpha   90.00
_cell.angle_beta   90.00
_cell.angle_gamma   90.00
#
_symmetry.space_group_name_H-M   'P 1'
#
loop_
_entity.id
_entity.type
_entity.pdbx_description
1 polymer ?
#
loop_
_entity_poly.entity_id
_entity_poly.type
_entity_poly.pdbx_seq_one_letter_code
_entity_poly.pdbx_strand_id
1 'polypeptide(L)'
;MTVFVMSDLELPIRGRTYREPDGPHSVVVRGRDIEPALQHVAARDDCRSLAVITLPASVPDLTALAGRRLLLVDGDSGRLRDFAELALRADAEVEWIRSARPPFERLAAALLPVGAVVLAAGSSSRMPGSQKLLLEFDGRPMVRHAVEAASEGGCHQVVVVYSTSDVKAAVDGAAELVHNPDAHTGMASSLKAGLRALRPEIEAAVVLLGDQPLVGSRTVAALLRAWRREGSRPAVAVSKRRNQWTPPVVLAREMWEQIYALAGDAGARQILDGHPELLDTVPAPGRPDDIDTPADYAKILSLFPRRKSRKRA
;
A
#
# COMPACT_ATOMS: atom_id res chain seq x y z
N MET A 1 -12.40 -3.97 -6.75
CA MET A 1 -11.66 -5.24 -6.53
C MET A 1 -12.59 -6.37 -6.87
N THR A 2 -12.16 -7.28 -7.71
CA THR A 2 -12.91 -8.51 -7.95
C THR A 2 -12.22 -9.65 -7.22
N VAL A 3 -12.95 -10.36 -6.40
CA VAL A 3 -12.51 -11.61 -5.82
C VAL A 3 -13.05 -12.72 -6.69
N PHE A 4 -12.18 -13.44 -7.40
CA PHE A 4 -12.56 -14.66 -8.07
C PHE A 4 -12.55 -15.80 -7.08
N VAL A 5 -13.68 -16.45 -6.92
CA VAL A 5 -13.78 -17.69 -6.19
C VAL A 5 -13.81 -18.81 -7.23
N MET A 6 -12.68 -19.50 -7.41
CA MET A 6 -12.57 -20.64 -8.30
C MET A 6 -13.00 -21.97 -7.65
N SER A 7 -13.84 -21.94 -6.64
CA SER A 7 -14.46 -23.11 -6.02
C SER A 7 -15.85 -22.72 -5.53
N ASP A 8 -16.69 -23.69 -5.17
CA ASP A 8 -18.06 -23.51 -4.67
C ASP A 8 -18.18 -22.65 -3.39
N LEU A 9 -17.17 -21.84 -3.09
CA LEU A 9 -17.10 -20.98 -1.94
C LEU A 9 -17.42 -19.54 -2.36
N GLU A 10 -18.66 -19.12 -2.21
CA GLU A 10 -19.01 -17.69 -2.21
C GLU A 10 -18.53 -17.11 -0.86
N LEU A 11 -17.56 -16.20 -0.93
CA LEU A 11 -17.12 -15.46 0.25
C LEU A 11 -17.90 -14.16 0.32
N PRO A 12 -18.84 -14.02 1.26
CA PRO A 12 -19.44 -12.73 1.53
C PRO A 12 -18.43 -11.88 2.31
N ILE A 13 -17.95 -10.82 1.69
CA ILE A 13 -17.13 -9.83 2.38
C ILE A 13 -18.04 -8.68 2.77
N ARG A 14 -18.33 -8.48 4.08
CA ARG A 14 -19.25 -7.45 4.61
C ARG A 14 -20.61 -7.39 3.89
N GLY A 15 -21.20 -8.55 3.56
CA GLY A 15 -22.50 -8.65 2.88
C GLY A 15 -22.50 -8.21 1.41
N ARG A 16 -21.36 -8.04 0.79
CA ARG A 16 -21.24 -7.73 -0.65
C ARG A 16 -20.58 -8.89 -1.38
N THR A 17 -21.20 -9.32 -2.47
CA THR A 17 -20.59 -10.22 -3.44
C THR A 17 -19.73 -9.37 -4.37
N TYR A 18 -18.43 -9.58 -4.38
CA TYR A 18 -17.52 -8.87 -5.29
C TYR A 18 -17.58 -9.53 -6.67
N ARG A 19 -18.17 -8.85 -7.64
CA ARG A 19 -18.17 -9.22 -9.05
C ARG A 19 -17.40 -8.17 -9.84
N GLU A 20 -16.61 -8.64 -10.81
CA GLU A 20 -15.78 -7.89 -11.74
C GLU A 20 -16.40 -6.64 -12.41
N PRO A 21 -15.66 -5.76 -13.12
CA PRO A 21 -14.68 -6.16 -14.15
C PRO A 21 -13.34 -5.43 -14.23
N ASP A 22 -12.97 -4.30 -13.75
CA ASP A 22 -11.79 -3.58 -14.28
C ASP A 22 -10.77 -3.08 -13.26
N GLY A 23 -10.47 -3.86 -12.23
CA GLY A 23 -9.48 -3.47 -11.21
C GLY A 23 -8.60 -4.62 -10.75
N PRO A 24 -7.56 -4.34 -9.94
CA PRO A 24 -6.73 -5.36 -9.32
C PRO A 24 -7.60 -6.30 -8.49
N HIS A 25 -7.45 -7.59 -8.68
CA HIS A 25 -8.28 -8.58 -8.01
C HIS A 25 -7.45 -9.60 -7.22
N SER A 26 -8.14 -10.31 -6.36
CA SER A 26 -7.60 -11.40 -5.58
C SER A 26 -8.31 -12.70 -5.96
N VAL A 27 -7.54 -13.77 -6.04
CA VAL A 27 -8.06 -15.11 -6.30
C VAL A 27 -8.06 -15.90 -5.00
N VAL A 28 -9.16 -16.56 -4.69
CA VAL A 28 -9.29 -17.42 -3.50
C VAL A 28 -9.61 -18.84 -3.94
N VAL A 29 -8.79 -19.80 -3.56
CA VAL A 29 -8.94 -21.20 -4.02
C VAL A 29 -8.73 -22.20 -2.91
N ARG A 30 -9.22 -23.42 -3.11
CA ARG A 30 -8.78 -24.62 -2.42
C ARG A 30 -7.56 -25.21 -3.11
N GLY A 31 -6.72 -25.94 -2.38
CA GLY A 31 -5.48 -26.48 -2.91
C GLY A 31 -5.62 -27.31 -4.20
N ARG A 32 -6.71 -28.04 -4.38
CA ARG A 32 -6.99 -28.81 -5.61
C ARG A 32 -7.18 -27.93 -6.85
N ASP A 33 -7.52 -26.65 -6.66
CA ASP A 33 -7.85 -25.68 -7.72
C ASP A 33 -6.69 -24.68 -7.93
N ILE A 34 -5.52 -24.93 -7.33
CA ILE A 34 -4.40 -23.99 -7.35
C ILE A 34 -3.78 -23.83 -8.73
N GLU A 35 -3.65 -24.90 -9.52
CA GLU A 35 -3.08 -24.82 -10.87
C GLU A 35 -3.89 -23.96 -11.83
N PRO A 36 -5.22 -24.14 -11.95
CA PRO A 36 -6.07 -23.21 -12.70
C PRO A 36 -5.99 -21.77 -12.17
N ALA A 37 -5.88 -21.58 -10.85
CA ALA A 37 -5.75 -20.27 -10.25
C ALA A 37 -4.41 -19.61 -10.60
N LEU A 38 -3.31 -20.34 -10.60
CA LEU A 38 -2.00 -19.85 -11.01
C LEU A 38 -1.97 -19.45 -12.49
N GLN A 39 -2.60 -20.23 -13.36
CA GLN A 39 -2.76 -19.89 -14.78
C GLN A 39 -3.56 -18.58 -14.94
N HIS A 40 -4.65 -18.43 -14.18
CA HIS A 40 -5.43 -17.22 -14.19
C HIS A 40 -4.63 -16.00 -13.67
N VAL A 41 -3.88 -16.17 -12.58
CA VAL A 41 -2.98 -15.13 -12.02
C VAL A 41 -1.90 -14.76 -13.04
N ALA A 42 -1.30 -15.73 -13.73
CA ALA A 42 -0.29 -15.49 -14.75
C ALA A 42 -0.81 -14.71 -15.95
N ALA A 43 -2.07 -14.93 -16.34
CA ALA A 43 -2.70 -14.29 -17.49
C ALA A 43 -3.17 -12.86 -17.23
N ARG A 44 -3.06 -12.35 -16.00
CA ARG A 44 -3.63 -11.04 -15.60
C ARG A 44 -2.65 -10.21 -14.78
N ASP A 45 -2.24 -9.08 -15.31
CA ASP A 45 -1.35 -8.15 -14.62
C ASP A 45 -2.01 -7.41 -13.44
N ASP A 46 -3.34 -7.34 -13.43
CA ASP A 46 -4.14 -6.69 -12.39
C ASP A 46 -4.41 -7.60 -11.18
N CYS A 47 -4.05 -8.90 -11.22
CA CYS A 47 -4.16 -9.79 -10.08
C CYS A 47 -3.04 -9.54 -9.06
N ARG A 48 -3.40 -9.12 -7.84
CA ARG A 48 -2.46 -8.72 -6.79
C ARG A 48 -2.21 -9.80 -5.73
N SER A 49 -3.13 -10.74 -5.56
CA SER A 49 -2.98 -11.77 -4.53
C SER A 49 -3.69 -13.07 -4.86
N LEU A 50 -3.13 -14.16 -4.35
CA LEU A 50 -3.74 -15.49 -4.34
C LEU A 50 -3.91 -15.93 -2.88
N ALA A 51 -5.12 -16.33 -2.49
CA ALA A 51 -5.39 -16.93 -1.18
C ALA A 51 -5.64 -18.44 -1.36
N VAL A 52 -4.87 -19.25 -0.64
CA VAL A 52 -4.98 -20.71 -0.65
C VAL A 52 -5.50 -21.19 0.70
N ILE A 53 -6.72 -21.70 0.73
CA ILE A 53 -7.41 -22.12 1.97
C ILE A 53 -6.89 -23.47 2.47
N THR A 54 -6.59 -24.39 1.55
CA THR A 54 -6.01 -25.70 1.87
C THR A 54 -4.88 -25.98 0.92
N LEU A 55 -3.79 -26.53 1.42
CA LEU A 55 -2.63 -26.84 0.57
C LEU A 55 -2.93 -27.96 -0.42
N PRO A 56 -2.38 -27.89 -1.65
CA PRO A 56 -2.48 -28.97 -2.62
C PRO A 56 -1.70 -30.21 -2.15
N ALA A 57 -1.98 -31.35 -2.74
CA ALA A 57 -1.27 -32.59 -2.45
C ALA A 57 0.22 -32.51 -2.90
N SER A 58 0.48 -31.86 -4.03
CA SER A 58 1.82 -31.55 -4.57
C SER A 58 1.98 -30.04 -4.70
N VAL A 59 3.21 -29.55 -4.62
CA VAL A 59 3.49 -28.13 -4.82
C VAL A 59 3.61 -27.86 -6.32
N PRO A 60 2.78 -26.96 -6.88
CA PRO A 60 2.85 -26.56 -8.27
C PRO A 60 4.00 -25.56 -8.51
N ASP A 61 4.21 -25.17 -9.76
CA ASP A 61 5.09 -24.06 -10.11
C ASP A 61 4.47 -22.73 -9.64
N LEU A 62 5.17 -22.03 -8.76
CA LEU A 62 4.71 -20.78 -8.14
C LEU A 62 5.26 -19.53 -8.81
N THR A 63 5.97 -19.64 -9.94
CA THR A 63 6.58 -18.48 -10.65
C THR A 63 5.57 -17.42 -11.07
N ALA A 64 4.30 -17.80 -11.29
CA ALA A 64 3.20 -16.89 -11.55
C ALA A 64 2.91 -15.91 -10.38
N LEU A 65 3.45 -16.17 -9.20
CA LEU A 65 3.25 -15.34 -8.00
C LEU A 65 4.33 -14.27 -7.82
N ALA A 66 5.31 -14.17 -8.71
CA ALA A 66 6.36 -13.17 -8.62
C ALA A 66 5.77 -11.75 -8.48
N GLY A 67 6.20 -11.00 -7.49
CA GLY A 67 5.70 -9.66 -7.16
C GLY A 67 4.25 -9.62 -6.66
N ARG A 68 3.64 -10.76 -6.30
CA ARG A 68 2.27 -10.86 -5.81
C ARG A 68 2.20 -11.39 -4.39
N ARG A 69 1.07 -11.17 -3.74
CA ARG A 69 0.83 -11.66 -2.38
C ARG A 69 0.22 -13.05 -2.40
N LEU A 70 0.83 -13.96 -1.63
CA LEU A 70 0.29 -15.28 -1.35
C LEU A 70 -0.23 -15.32 0.10
N LEU A 71 -1.52 -15.59 0.25
CA LEU A 71 -2.18 -15.75 1.55
C LEU A 71 -2.37 -17.25 1.80
N LEU A 72 -1.67 -17.79 2.79
CA LEU A 72 -1.80 -19.17 3.21
C LEU A 72 -2.73 -19.26 4.42
N VAL A 73 -3.85 -19.94 4.24
CA VAL A 73 -4.89 -20.08 5.24
C VAL A 73 -4.99 -21.54 5.65
N ASP A 74 -4.63 -21.84 6.86
CA ASP A 74 -4.71 -23.13 7.53
C ASP A 74 -3.95 -24.29 6.87
N GLY A 75 -3.44 -25.19 7.68
CA GLY A 75 -2.84 -26.44 7.27
C GLY A 75 -1.83 -26.99 8.25
N ASP A 76 -1.31 -28.16 7.92
CA ASP A 76 -0.15 -28.76 8.55
C ASP A 76 1.06 -27.83 8.47
N SER A 77 1.60 -27.47 9.63
CA SER A 77 2.67 -26.47 9.78
C SER A 77 3.96 -26.79 9.00
N GLY A 78 4.23 -28.07 8.73
CA GLY A 78 5.39 -28.51 7.93
C GLY A 78 5.19 -28.17 6.45
N ARG A 79 4.10 -28.61 5.87
CA ARG A 79 3.76 -28.38 4.47
C ARG A 79 3.56 -26.90 4.13
N LEU A 80 3.00 -26.12 5.06
CA LEU A 80 2.89 -24.67 4.93
C LEU A 80 4.26 -24.00 4.79
N ARG A 81 5.24 -24.47 5.57
CA ARG A 81 6.60 -23.93 5.52
C ARG A 81 7.24 -24.18 4.15
N ASP A 82 7.17 -25.42 3.67
CA ASP A 82 7.74 -25.82 2.38
C ASP A 82 7.11 -25.01 1.23
N PHE A 83 5.78 -24.83 1.28
CA PHE A 83 5.06 -24.04 0.28
C PHE A 83 5.45 -22.56 0.34
N ALA A 84 5.57 -21.99 1.54
CA ALA A 84 5.98 -20.62 1.74
C ALA A 84 7.43 -20.38 1.27
N GLU A 85 8.36 -21.31 1.54
CA GLU A 85 9.75 -21.19 1.07
C GLU A 85 9.83 -21.20 -0.46
N LEU A 86 9.05 -22.02 -1.13
CA LEU A 86 9.00 -22.05 -2.59
C LEU A 86 8.37 -20.76 -3.17
N ALA A 87 7.31 -20.25 -2.54
CA ALA A 87 6.72 -18.98 -2.95
C ALA A 87 7.69 -17.80 -2.75
N LEU A 88 8.44 -17.78 -1.65
CA LEU A 88 9.48 -16.78 -1.43
C LEU A 88 10.62 -16.86 -2.44
N ARG A 89 11.00 -18.08 -2.87
CA ARG A 89 11.97 -18.27 -3.96
C ARG A 89 11.44 -17.79 -5.32
N ALA A 90 10.13 -17.81 -5.51
CA ALA A 90 9.45 -17.27 -6.68
C ALA A 90 9.18 -15.76 -6.56
N ASP A 91 9.78 -15.05 -5.59
CA ASP A 91 9.61 -13.62 -5.33
C ASP A 91 8.17 -13.21 -4.97
N ALA A 92 7.40 -14.10 -4.36
CA ALA A 92 6.07 -13.81 -3.83
C ALA A 92 6.15 -13.25 -2.40
N GLU A 93 5.29 -12.30 -2.06
CA GLU A 93 5.10 -11.87 -0.67
C GLU A 93 4.16 -12.84 0.06
N VAL A 94 4.67 -13.59 1.04
CA VAL A 94 3.91 -14.62 1.75
C VAL A 94 3.35 -14.08 3.07
N GLU A 95 2.05 -14.17 3.25
CA GLU A 95 1.35 -13.86 4.49
C GLU A 95 0.65 -15.11 5.03
N TRP A 96 0.85 -15.38 6.32
CA TRP A 96 0.30 -16.55 6.99
C TRP A 96 -0.89 -16.16 7.86
N ILE A 97 -2.01 -16.79 7.60
CA ILE A 97 -3.19 -16.70 8.46
C ILE A 97 -3.27 -17.99 9.27
N ARG A 98 -2.73 -17.95 10.49
CA ARG A 98 -2.79 -19.10 11.40
C ARG A 98 -4.14 -19.15 12.12
N SER A 99 -4.96 -20.12 11.76
CA SER A 99 -6.14 -20.48 12.54
C SER A 99 -6.53 -21.93 12.23
N ALA A 100 -6.83 -22.70 13.25
CA ALA A 100 -7.38 -24.07 13.09
C ALA A 100 -8.76 -24.09 12.39
N ARG A 101 -9.42 -22.96 12.34
CA ARG A 101 -10.57 -22.61 11.48
C ARG A 101 -10.44 -21.14 11.21
N PRO A 102 -9.94 -20.72 10.02
CA PRO A 102 -9.90 -19.30 9.74
C PRO A 102 -11.34 -18.80 9.76
N PRO A 103 -11.66 -17.81 10.61
CA PRO A 103 -12.93 -17.13 10.43
C PRO A 103 -12.85 -16.51 9.05
N PHE A 104 -13.91 -16.71 8.23
CA PHE A 104 -14.05 -16.08 6.91
C PHE A 104 -13.82 -14.57 6.99
N GLU A 105 -14.11 -13.98 8.14
CA GLU A 105 -13.85 -12.59 8.46
C GLU A 105 -12.37 -12.21 8.37
N ARG A 106 -11.44 -13.07 8.78
CA ARG A 106 -9.99 -12.80 8.66
C ARG A 106 -9.51 -12.85 7.22
N LEU A 107 -9.99 -13.86 6.47
CA LEU A 107 -9.68 -13.93 5.04
C LEU A 107 -10.29 -12.74 4.31
N ALA A 108 -11.55 -12.41 4.61
CA ALA A 108 -12.21 -11.24 4.08
C ALA A 108 -11.45 -9.96 4.41
N ALA A 109 -11.00 -9.79 5.66
CA ALA A 109 -10.19 -8.65 6.08
C ALA A 109 -8.85 -8.59 5.34
N ALA A 110 -8.18 -9.74 5.12
CA ALA A 110 -6.94 -9.80 4.36
C ALA A 110 -7.10 -9.42 2.87
N LEU A 111 -8.32 -9.60 2.33
CA LEU A 111 -8.67 -9.26 0.95
C LEU A 111 -9.29 -7.86 0.80
N LEU A 112 -9.54 -7.14 1.90
CA LEU A 112 -10.13 -5.79 1.82
C LEU A 112 -9.30 -4.89 0.91
N PRO A 113 -9.94 -4.23 -0.08
CA PRO A 113 -9.25 -3.34 -0.98
C PRO A 113 -8.78 -2.08 -0.25
N VAL A 114 -7.51 -1.78 -0.40
CA VAL A 114 -6.89 -0.58 0.15
C VAL A 114 -6.38 0.30 -0.99
N GLY A 115 -6.71 1.59 -0.93
CA GLY A 115 -6.15 2.59 -1.81
C GLY A 115 -4.95 3.29 -1.18
N ALA A 116 -4.25 4.06 -1.99
CA ALA A 116 -3.22 4.98 -1.51
C ALA A 116 -3.54 6.41 -1.97
N VAL A 117 -3.28 7.37 -1.10
CA VAL A 117 -3.31 8.80 -1.40
C VAL A 117 -1.91 9.36 -1.20
N VAL A 118 -1.25 9.74 -2.28
CA VAL A 118 0.06 10.40 -2.25
C VAL A 118 -0.15 11.90 -2.27
N LEU A 119 0.20 12.58 -1.18
CA LEU A 119 0.10 14.03 -1.06
C LEU A 119 1.31 14.69 -1.72
N ALA A 120 1.08 15.32 -2.87
CA ALA A 120 2.10 15.95 -3.71
C ALA A 120 1.72 17.39 -4.15
N ALA A 121 0.78 18.02 -3.45
CA ALA A 121 0.31 19.37 -3.76
C ALA A 121 0.92 20.47 -2.86
N GLY A 122 1.82 20.10 -1.93
CA GLY A 122 2.44 21.04 -1.00
C GLY A 122 3.39 22.03 -1.69
N SER A 123 3.41 23.28 -1.20
CA SER A 123 4.37 24.29 -1.65
C SER A 123 5.76 24.04 -1.07
N SER A 124 6.80 24.03 -1.93
CA SER A 124 8.21 23.86 -1.52
C SER A 124 8.81 25.15 -0.93
N SER A 125 8.11 25.80 0.00
CA SER A 125 8.46 27.13 0.52
C SER A 125 9.87 27.23 1.17
N ARG A 126 10.39 26.09 1.67
CA ARG A 126 11.72 26.03 2.30
C ARG A 126 12.86 25.64 1.34
N MET A 127 12.55 25.41 0.06
CA MET A 127 13.52 25.12 -0.99
C MET A 127 13.33 26.08 -2.18
N PRO A 128 13.70 27.35 -2.04
CA PRO A 128 13.50 28.37 -3.08
C PRO A 128 14.20 27.95 -4.38
N GLY A 129 13.47 28.06 -5.50
CA GLY A 129 13.99 27.80 -6.84
C GLY A 129 13.95 26.34 -7.30
N SER A 130 13.51 25.39 -6.47
CA SER A 130 13.31 24.00 -6.89
C SER A 130 12.00 23.43 -6.37
N GLN A 131 11.30 22.71 -7.23
CA GLN A 131 10.18 21.90 -6.76
C GLN A 131 10.74 20.65 -6.06
N LYS A 132 10.71 20.65 -4.72
CA LYS A 132 11.23 19.57 -3.86
C LYS A 132 10.90 18.17 -4.37
N LEU A 133 9.65 17.95 -4.76
CA LEU A 133 9.14 16.66 -5.18
C LEU A 133 9.74 16.14 -6.51
N LEU A 134 10.38 17.04 -7.27
CA LEU A 134 11.03 16.72 -8.55
C LEU A 134 12.53 16.48 -8.42
N LEU A 135 13.11 16.68 -7.23
CA LEU A 135 14.51 16.36 -6.99
C LEU A 135 14.75 14.86 -7.21
N GLU A 136 15.83 14.56 -7.92
CA GLU A 136 16.18 13.18 -8.26
C GLU A 136 16.75 12.42 -7.07
N PHE A 137 16.14 11.31 -6.75
CA PHE A 137 16.66 10.32 -5.84
C PHE A 137 16.71 8.96 -6.56
N ASP A 138 17.86 8.31 -6.55
CA ASP A 138 18.11 7.05 -7.27
C ASP A 138 17.63 7.08 -8.74
N GLY A 139 17.88 8.22 -9.43
CA GLY A 139 17.57 8.41 -10.85
C GLY A 139 16.10 8.70 -11.18
N ARG A 140 15.27 8.97 -10.18
CA ARG A 140 13.84 9.27 -10.35
C ARG A 140 13.39 10.41 -9.45
N PRO A 141 12.36 11.20 -9.84
CA PRO A 141 11.76 12.22 -8.97
C PRO A 141 11.30 11.64 -7.63
N MET A 142 11.50 12.38 -6.53
CA MET A 142 11.12 11.91 -5.18
C MET A 142 9.67 11.44 -5.09
N VAL A 143 8.74 12.18 -5.68
CA VAL A 143 7.32 11.82 -5.68
C VAL A 143 7.06 10.42 -6.29
N ARG A 144 7.87 10.02 -7.25
CA ARG A 144 7.75 8.72 -7.91
C ARG A 144 7.99 7.56 -6.96
N HIS A 145 8.92 7.71 -6.02
CA HIS A 145 9.19 6.69 -5.01
C HIS A 145 7.98 6.41 -4.12
N ALA A 146 7.22 7.45 -3.73
CA ALA A 146 6.00 7.27 -2.95
C ALA A 146 4.91 6.54 -3.74
N VAL A 147 4.78 6.81 -5.04
CA VAL A 147 3.84 6.12 -5.95
C VAL A 147 4.20 4.65 -6.08
N GLU A 148 5.47 4.35 -6.33
CA GLU A 148 5.98 2.98 -6.46
C GLU A 148 5.85 2.21 -5.14
N ALA A 149 6.18 2.85 -4.00
CA ALA A 149 5.99 2.25 -2.68
C ALA A 149 4.53 1.84 -2.42
N ALA A 150 3.57 2.66 -2.85
CA ALA A 150 2.15 2.35 -2.72
C ALA A 150 1.74 1.20 -3.64
N SER A 151 2.11 1.25 -4.92
CA SER A 151 1.75 0.24 -5.91
C SER A 151 2.36 -1.13 -5.57
N GLU A 152 3.66 -1.19 -5.34
CA GLU A 152 4.38 -2.41 -5.00
C GLU A 152 4.06 -2.92 -3.59
N GLY A 153 3.64 -2.02 -2.68
CA GLY A 153 3.24 -2.35 -1.31
C GLY A 153 1.86 -2.99 -1.17
N GLY A 154 1.13 -3.18 -2.29
CA GLY A 154 -0.14 -3.90 -2.34
C GLY A 154 -1.38 -3.01 -2.23
N CYS A 155 -1.29 -1.72 -2.58
CA CYS A 155 -2.45 -0.86 -2.75
C CYS A 155 -3.15 -1.15 -4.09
N HIS A 156 -4.48 -1.25 -4.07
CA HIS A 156 -5.30 -1.60 -5.23
C HIS A 156 -5.60 -0.40 -6.15
N GLN A 157 -5.47 0.80 -5.62
CA GLN A 157 -5.62 2.06 -6.32
C GLN A 157 -4.58 3.04 -5.76
N VAL A 158 -3.91 3.78 -6.62
CA VAL A 158 -2.97 4.84 -6.20
C VAL A 158 -3.44 6.16 -6.78
N VAL A 159 -3.74 7.13 -5.93
CA VAL A 159 -4.15 8.48 -6.28
C VAL A 159 -3.05 9.45 -5.88
N VAL A 160 -2.58 10.27 -6.80
CA VAL A 160 -1.66 11.38 -6.51
C VAL A 160 -2.41 12.70 -6.55
N VAL A 161 -2.41 13.41 -5.44
CA VAL A 161 -2.96 14.77 -5.36
C VAL A 161 -1.85 15.77 -5.64
N TYR A 162 -1.99 16.52 -6.70
CA TYR A 162 -0.99 17.49 -7.16
C TYR A 162 -1.59 18.90 -7.32
N SER A 163 -0.72 19.93 -7.39
CA SER A 163 -1.11 21.32 -7.65
C SER A 163 -0.37 21.96 -8.85
N THR A 164 0.70 21.33 -9.35
CA THR A 164 1.52 21.89 -10.44
C THR A 164 1.64 20.92 -11.61
N SER A 165 1.78 21.46 -12.84
CA SER A 165 1.95 20.68 -14.07
C SER A 165 3.19 19.79 -14.04
N ASP A 166 4.26 20.24 -13.39
CA ASP A 166 5.54 19.52 -13.37
C ASP A 166 5.45 18.26 -12.50
N VAL A 167 4.78 18.35 -11.34
CA VAL A 167 4.50 17.17 -10.51
C VAL A 167 3.58 16.20 -11.25
N LYS A 168 2.56 16.72 -11.95
CA LYS A 168 1.70 15.91 -12.83
C LYS A 168 2.54 15.11 -13.83
N ALA A 169 3.40 15.79 -14.58
CA ALA A 169 4.24 15.16 -15.60
C ALA A 169 5.19 14.11 -15.01
N ALA A 170 5.71 14.34 -13.81
CA ALA A 170 6.62 13.40 -13.14
C ALA A 170 5.97 12.06 -12.77
N VAL A 171 4.65 12.01 -12.59
CA VAL A 171 3.91 10.81 -12.16
C VAL A 171 2.89 10.32 -13.19
N ASP A 172 2.85 10.95 -14.36
CA ASP A 172 1.93 10.57 -15.43
C ASP A 172 2.10 9.10 -15.83
N GLY A 173 0.98 8.41 -16.04
CA GLY A 173 0.95 6.99 -16.36
C GLY A 173 1.30 6.04 -15.21
N ALA A 174 1.61 6.56 -14.00
CA ALA A 174 1.97 5.72 -12.85
C ALA A 174 0.87 5.62 -11.78
N ALA A 175 -0.09 6.55 -11.80
CA ALA A 175 -1.16 6.63 -10.82
C ALA A 175 -2.35 7.41 -11.37
N GLU A 176 -3.48 7.35 -10.70
CA GLU A 176 -4.61 8.25 -10.94
C GLU A 176 -4.26 9.65 -10.42
N LEU A 177 -4.59 10.70 -11.18
CA LEU A 177 -4.14 12.06 -10.90
C LEU A 177 -5.30 12.96 -10.51
N VAL A 178 -5.19 13.63 -9.38
CA VAL A 178 -6.18 14.59 -8.87
C VAL A 178 -5.56 15.96 -8.71
N HIS A 179 -6.02 16.91 -9.49
CA HIS A 179 -5.61 18.30 -9.35
C HIS A 179 -6.32 18.94 -8.15
N ASN A 180 -5.57 19.54 -7.24
CA ASN A 180 -6.11 20.31 -6.14
C ASN A 180 -5.78 21.81 -6.31
N PRO A 181 -6.70 22.62 -6.82
CA PRO A 181 -6.49 24.07 -6.93
C PRO A 181 -6.45 24.77 -5.57
N ASP A 182 -7.04 24.16 -4.54
CA ASP A 182 -7.15 24.69 -3.19
C ASP A 182 -5.99 24.25 -2.28
N ALA A 183 -4.90 23.72 -2.85
CA ALA A 183 -3.74 23.25 -2.07
C ALA A 183 -3.14 24.35 -1.18
N HIS A 184 -3.28 25.62 -1.56
CA HIS A 184 -2.84 26.78 -0.80
C HIS A 184 -3.62 26.97 0.53
N THR A 185 -4.80 26.36 0.67
CA THR A 185 -5.61 26.42 1.89
C THR A 185 -5.14 25.45 2.98
N GLY A 186 -4.17 24.59 2.68
CA GLY A 186 -3.56 23.65 3.61
C GLY A 186 -3.73 22.18 3.27
N MET A 187 -3.09 21.33 4.06
CA MET A 187 -3.01 19.86 3.82
C MET A 187 -4.39 19.20 3.78
N ALA A 188 -5.36 19.66 4.58
CA ALA A 188 -6.70 19.08 4.65
C ALA A 188 -7.38 19.04 3.27
N SER A 189 -7.21 20.09 2.45
CA SER A 189 -7.81 20.15 1.11
C SER A 189 -7.31 19.01 0.22
N SER A 190 -6.00 18.76 0.23
CA SER A 190 -5.37 17.70 -0.55
C SER A 190 -5.76 16.30 -0.07
N LEU A 191 -5.78 16.09 1.24
CA LEU A 191 -6.19 14.82 1.82
C LEU A 191 -7.64 14.47 1.46
N LYS A 192 -8.56 15.44 1.59
CA LYS A 192 -9.96 15.27 1.18
C LYS A 192 -10.11 14.97 -0.31
N ALA A 193 -9.39 15.70 -1.15
CA ALA A 193 -9.43 15.50 -2.61
C ALA A 193 -8.99 14.07 -2.96
N GLY A 194 -7.91 13.58 -2.35
CA GLY A 194 -7.42 12.24 -2.56
C GLY A 194 -8.39 11.16 -2.10
N LEU A 195 -8.95 11.29 -0.89
CA LEU A 195 -9.92 10.32 -0.37
C LEU A 195 -11.21 10.25 -1.19
N ARG A 196 -11.69 11.39 -1.71
CA ARG A 196 -12.89 11.43 -2.59
C ARG A 196 -12.66 10.76 -3.95
N ALA A 197 -11.43 10.71 -4.42
CA ALA A 197 -11.07 10.08 -5.69
C ALA A 197 -10.90 8.56 -5.56
N LEU A 198 -10.84 8.04 -4.36
CA LEU A 198 -10.80 6.59 -4.15
C LEU A 198 -12.16 5.97 -4.49
N ARG A 199 -12.10 4.82 -5.15
CA ARG A 199 -13.29 4.07 -5.56
C ARG A 199 -14.16 3.68 -4.36
N PRO A 200 -15.48 3.51 -4.56
CA PRO A 200 -16.41 3.21 -3.46
C PRO A 200 -16.11 1.93 -2.69
N GLU A 201 -15.49 0.94 -3.33
CA GLU A 201 -15.12 -0.34 -2.71
C GLU A 201 -13.86 -0.27 -1.84
N ILE A 202 -13.09 0.80 -1.89
CA ILE A 202 -11.88 0.96 -1.07
C ILE A 202 -12.28 1.11 0.40
N GLU A 203 -11.77 0.24 1.26
CA GLU A 203 -12.10 0.15 2.69
C GLU A 203 -11.13 0.86 3.61
N ALA A 204 -9.93 1.19 3.11
CA ALA A 204 -8.96 2.01 3.81
C ALA A 204 -8.05 2.74 2.82
N ALA A 205 -7.40 3.80 3.26
CA ALA A 205 -6.42 4.55 2.50
C ALA A 205 -5.07 4.60 3.20
N VAL A 206 -4.00 4.26 2.50
CA VAL A 206 -2.64 4.60 2.94
C VAL A 206 -2.35 6.02 2.50
N VAL A 207 -2.10 6.91 3.44
CA VAL A 207 -1.69 8.29 3.16
C VAL A 207 -0.17 8.37 3.19
N LEU A 208 0.43 8.70 2.05
CA LEU A 208 1.87 8.88 1.87
C LEU A 208 2.17 10.35 1.57
N LEU A 209 3.38 10.78 1.95
CA LEU A 209 3.91 12.09 1.57
C LEU A 209 4.88 11.92 0.40
N GLY A 210 4.75 12.79 -0.61
CA GLY A 210 5.60 12.74 -1.81
C GLY A 210 7.07 13.08 -1.58
N ASP A 211 7.41 13.60 -0.40
CA ASP A 211 8.75 14.02 0.03
C ASP A 211 9.46 13.02 0.96
N GLN A 212 8.93 11.81 1.09
CA GLN A 212 9.52 10.71 1.87
C GLN A 212 10.04 9.58 0.96
N PRO A 213 11.09 9.79 0.14
CA PRO A 213 11.54 8.82 -0.87
C PRO A 213 12.12 7.53 -0.28
N LEU A 214 12.42 7.49 1.03
CA LEU A 214 12.93 6.29 1.72
C LEU A 214 11.82 5.42 2.31
N VAL A 215 10.56 5.81 2.16
CA VAL A 215 9.41 4.94 2.42
C VAL A 215 9.25 3.98 1.25
N GLY A 216 9.60 2.72 1.46
CA GLY A 216 9.50 1.68 0.42
C GLY A 216 8.25 0.82 0.53
N SER A 217 8.06 -0.03 -0.46
CA SER A 217 6.93 -0.98 -0.54
C SER A 217 6.81 -1.89 0.69
N ARG A 218 7.94 -2.31 1.29
CA ARG A 218 7.93 -3.11 2.52
C ARG A 218 7.29 -2.38 3.71
N THR A 219 7.43 -1.04 3.78
CA THR A 219 6.78 -0.23 4.82
C THR A 219 5.28 -0.23 4.62
N VAL A 220 4.81 0.02 3.39
CA VAL A 220 3.39 -0.02 3.04
C VAL A 220 2.81 -1.40 3.33
N ALA A 221 3.44 -2.46 2.87
CA ALA A 221 3.00 -3.83 3.14
C ALA A 221 2.94 -4.16 4.64
N ALA A 222 3.88 -3.66 5.45
CA ALA A 222 3.86 -3.86 6.90
C ALA A 222 2.66 -3.16 7.56
N LEU A 223 2.32 -1.94 7.12
CA LEU A 223 1.15 -1.21 7.58
C LEU A 223 -0.15 -1.94 7.20
N LEU A 224 -0.27 -2.39 5.95
CA LEU A 224 -1.44 -3.13 5.48
C LEU A 224 -1.64 -4.44 6.26
N ARG A 225 -0.56 -5.18 6.51
CA ARG A 225 -0.61 -6.39 7.34
C ARG A 225 -1.09 -6.10 8.76
N ALA A 226 -0.61 -5.01 9.36
CA ALA A 226 -1.01 -4.64 10.70
C ALA A 226 -2.49 -4.23 10.76
N TRP A 227 -2.94 -3.41 9.80
CA TRP A 227 -4.33 -2.98 9.72
C TRP A 227 -5.32 -4.13 9.48
N ARG A 228 -4.89 -5.15 8.73
CA ARG A 228 -5.72 -6.33 8.45
C ARG A 228 -5.79 -7.34 9.59
N ARG A 229 -5.05 -7.14 10.69
CA ARG A 229 -5.13 -8.04 11.85
C ARG A 229 -6.48 -7.90 12.55
N GLU A 230 -6.94 -9.02 13.13
CA GLU A 230 -8.11 -9.01 13.98
C GLU A 230 -7.87 -8.12 15.22
N GLY A 231 -8.85 -7.27 15.52
CA GLY A 231 -8.74 -6.30 16.61
C GLY A 231 -7.79 -5.14 16.35
N SER A 232 -7.33 -4.94 15.08
CA SER A 232 -6.58 -3.74 14.72
C SER A 232 -7.44 -2.50 14.87
N ARG A 233 -6.81 -1.41 15.22
CA ARG A 233 -7.45 -0.10 15.31
C ARG A 233 -7.75 0.47 13.92
N PRO A 234 -8.67 1.45 13.82
CA PRO A 234 -9.03 2.05 12.52
C PRO A 234 -7.86 2.74 11.82
N ALA A 235 -6.82 3.15 12.56
CA ALA A 235 -5.61 3.69 11.98
C ALA A 235 -4.37 2.89 12.36
N VAL A 236 -3.40 2.78 11.41
CA VAL A 236 -2.08 2.19 11.66
C VAL A 236 -1.01 3.07 11.04
N ALA A 237 -0.05 3.50 11.83
CA ALA A 237 1.04 4.37 11.39
C ALA A 237 2.43 3.81 11.68
N VAL A 238 3.45 4.42 11.07
CA VAL A 238 4.84 4.08 11.36
C VAL A 238 5.25 4.61 12.73
N SER A 239 5.77 3.74 13.59
CA SER A 239 6.28 4.13 14.90
C SER A 239 7.60 4.91 14.77
N LYS A 240 7.71 5.99 15.53
CA LYS A 240 8.97 6.72 15.79
C LYS A 240 9.42 6.49 17.24
N ARG A 241 10.65 6.93 17.54
CA ARG A 241 11.15 6.92 18.93
C ARG A 241 10.23 7.73 19.86
N ARG A 242 10.22 7.40 21.14
CA ARG A 242 9.45 8.09 22.20
C ARG A 242 7.93 8.06 22.01
N ASN A 243 7.40 6.94 21.53
CA ASN A 243 5.95 6.75 21.35
C ASN A 243 5.29 7.73 20.35
N GLN A 244 6.07 8.30 19.45
CA GLN A 244 5.59 9.13 18.36
C GLN A 244 5.34 8.29 17.11
N TRP A 245 4.54 8.82 16.20
CA TRP A 245 4.27 8.22 14.90
C TRP A 245 4.51 9.21 13.75
N THR A 246 4.54 8.69 12.53
CA THR A 246 4.73 9.48 11.32
C THR A 246 4.03 8.80 10.14
N PRO A 247 3.68 9.53 9.07
CA PRO A 247 3.31 8.92 7.79
C PRO A 247 4.44 7.97 7.29
N PRO A 248 4.06 6.98 6.49
CA PRO A 248 2.70 6.72 6.00
C PRO A 248 1.76 6.20 7.11
N VAL A 249 0.47 6.47 6.94
CA VAL A 249 -0.59 6.04 7.84
C VAL A 249 -1.73 5.41 7.07
N VAL A 250 -2.22 4.27 7.52
CA VAL A 250 -3.47 3.66 7.05
C VAL A 250 -4.63 4.30 7.82
N LEU A 251 -5.69 4.67 7.14
CA LEU A 251 -6.93 5.20 7.68
C LEU A 251 -8.10 4.38 7.16
N ALA A 252 -8.78 3.68 8.04
CA ALA A 252 -10.01 2.96 7.70
C ALA A 252 -11.08 3.93 7.19
N ARG A 253 -11.96 3.44 6.33
CA ARG A 253 -13.02 4.26 5.70
C ARG A 253 -13.93 4.93 6.72
N GLU A 254 -14.19 4.30 7.84
CA GLU A 254 -15.01 4.85 8.93
C GLU A 254 -14.44 6.15 9.54
N MET A 255 -13.15 6.43 9.36
CA MET A 255 -12.51 7.67 9.81
C MET A 255 -12.64 8.82 8.82
N TRP A 256 -13.06 8.57 7.58
CA TRP A 256 -13.00 9.60 6.53
C TRP A 256 -13.95 10.77 6.78
N GLU A 257 -15.07 10.55 7.44
CA GLU A 257 -15.98 11.63 7.81
C GLU A 257 -15.30 12.65 8.74
N GLN A 258 -14.49 12.17 9.70
CA GLN A 258 -13.71 13.04 10.57
C GLN A 258 -12.64 13.81 9.76
N ILE A 259 -12.02 13.15 8.77
CA ILE A 259 -11.07 13.83 7.87
C ILE A 259 -11.78 14.90 7.02
N TYR A 260 -13.00 14.63 6.55
CA TYR A 260 -13.76 15.61 5.78
C TYR A 260 -14.16 16.85 6.59
N ALA A 261 -14.16 16.76 7.91
CA ALA A 261 -14.40 17.92 8.80
C ALA A 261 -13.15 18.80 9.03
N LEU A 262 -11.93 18.30 8.72
CA LEU A 262 -10.69 19.07 8.91
C LEU A 262 -10.63 20.32 8.01
N ALA A 263 -9.83 21.31 8.42
CA ALA A 263 -9.57 22.51 7.63
C ALA A 263 -8.10 22.98 7.80
N GLY A 264 -7.63 23.82 6.89
CA GLY A 264 -6.28 24.37 6.94
C GLY A 264 -5.18 23.30 6.85
N ASP A 265 -4.09 23.48 7.56
CA ASP A 265 -2.94 22.57 7.60
C ASP A 265 -3.17 21.32 8.47
N ALA A 266 -4.42 21.07 8.86
CA ALA A 266 -4.78 19.88 9.60
C ALA A 266 -4.68 18.64 8.73
N GLY A 267 -4.08 17.59 9.27
CA GLY A 267 -4.01 16.25 8.68
C GLY A 267 -4.55 15.20 9.65
N ALA A 268 -4.37 13.92 9.33
CA ALA A 268 -4.76 12.81 10.21
C ALA A 268 -4.16 12.93 11.62
N ARG A 269 -3.02 13.60 11.76
CA ARG A 269 -2.35 13.82 13.05
C ARG A 269 -3.24 14.55 14.05
N GLN A 270 -3.99 15.56 13.61
CA GLN A 270 -4.86 16.31 14.51
C GLN A 270 -5.95 15.45 15.15
N ILE A 271 -6.44 14.44 14.41
CA ILE A 271 -7.41 13.49 14.95
C ILE A 271 -6.72 12.46 15.84
N LEU A 272 -5.65 11.86 15.35
CA LEU A 272 -5.03 10.69 15.98
C LEU A 272 -4.23 11.04 17.25
N ASP A 273 -3.64 12.25 17.34
CA ASP A 273 -2.95 12.70 18.57
C ASP A 273 -3.95 12.98 19.70
N GLY A 274 -5.19 13.34 19.36
CA GLY A 274 -6.29 13.48 20.33
C GLY A 274 -6.97 12.15 20.72
N HIS A 275 -6.77 11.10 19.93
CA HIS A 275 -7.46 9.81 20.06
C HIS A 275 -6.49 8.62 19.93
N PRO A 276 -5.56 8.43 20.87
CA PRO A 276 -4.57 7.38 20.79
C PRO A 276 -5.19 5.96 20.78
N GLU A 277 -6.43 5.82 21.25
CA GLU A 277 -7.19 4.58 21.17
C GLU A 277 -7.57 4.17 19.74
N LEU A 278 -7.53 5.09 18.79
CA LEU A 278 -7.81 4.82 17.36
C LEU A 278 -6.57 4.39 16.57
N LEU A 279 -5.37 4.46 17.18
CA LEU A 279 -4.11 4.31 16.46
C LEU A 279 -3.29 3.13 16.97
N ASP A 280 -2.95 2.22 16.06
CA ASP A 280 -1.85 1.29 16.23
C ASP A 280 -0.58 1.82 15.55
N THR A 281 0.58 1.44 16.07
CA THR A 281 1.86 1.78 15.45
C THR A 281 2.71 0.55 15.21
N VAL A 282 3.41 0.53 14.07
CA VAL A 282 4.31 -0.56 13.71
C VAL A 282 5.70 -0.04 13.38
N PRO A 283 6.76 -0.77 13.74
CA PRO A 283 8.09 -0.47 13.24
C PRO A 283 8.12 -0.67 11.72
N ALA A 284 8.60 0.32 10.99
CA ALA A 284 8.74 0.21 9.55
C ALA A 284 10.18 -0.12 9.15
N PRO A 285 10.38 -1.02 8.20
CA PRO A 285 11.65 -1.11 7.50
C PRO A 285 11.81 0.16 6.64
N GLY A 286 12.85 0.92 6.87
CA GLY A 286 13.11 2.17 6.16
C GLY A 286 13.18 3.39 7.07
N ARG A 287 13.29 4.55 6.45
CA ARG A 287 13.42 5.84 7.14
C ARG A 287 12.37 6.80 6.63
N PRO A 288 11.28 7.00 7.35
CA PRO A 288 10.24 7.96 6.97
C PRO A 288 10.68 9.39 7.32
N ASP A 289 11.87 9.79 6.86
CA ASP A 289 12.39 11.15 7.06
C ASP A 289 11.89 12.02 5.89
N ASP A 290 11.32 13.17 6.24
CA ASP A 290 10.93 14.19 5.27
C ASP A 290 12.19 14.89 4.74
N ILE A 291 12.20 15.23 3.45
CA ILE A 291 13.24 16.05 2.85
C ILE A 291 12.73 17.49 2.79
N ASP A 292 13.04 18.31 3.78
CA ASP A 292 12.54 19.68 3.88
C ASP A 292 13.56 20.74 3.49
N THR A 293 14.85 20.40 3.57
CA THR A 293 15.96 21.34 3.32
C THR A 293 16.97 20.77 2.34
N PRO A 294 17.79 21.61 1.67
CA PRO A 294 18.93 21.15 0.89
C PRO A 294 19.90 20.26 1.67
N ALA A 295 20.05 20.48 2.98
CA ALA A 295 20.89 19.68 3.84
C ALA A 295 20.31 18.26 4.04
N ASP A 296 18.98 18.13 4.18
CA ASP A 296 18.33 16.82 4.25
C ASP A 296 18.53 16.04 2.95
N TYR A 297 18.38 16.72 1.81
CA TYR A 297 18.59 16.12 0.50
C TYR A 297 20.05 15.67 0.32
N ALA A 298 21.04 16.50 0.65
CA ALA A 298 22.44 16.13 0.59
C ALA A 298 22.76 14.94 1.49
N LYS A 299 22.20 14.91 2.71
CA LYS A 299 22.35 13.80 3.64
C LYS A 299 21.81 12.49 3.07
N ILE A 300 20.63 12.50 2.46
CA ILE A 300 20.05 11.30 1.85
C ILE A 300 20.88 10.82 0.67
N LEU A 301 21.33 11.71 -0.20
CA LEU A 301 22.20 11.35 -1.33
C LEU A 301 23.52 10.69 -0.86
N SER A 302 24.06 11.11 0.30
CA SER A 302 25.29 10.52 0.86
C SER A 302 25.10 9.09 1.35
N LEU A 303 23.87 8.71 1.74
CA LEU A 303 23.55 7.34 2.18
C LEU A 303 23.39 6.37 1.00
N PHE A 304 23.13 6.91 -0.20
CA PHE A 304 22.93 6.13 -1.42
C PHE A 304 23.88 6.65 -2.52
N PRO A 305 25.20 6.41 -2.40
CA PRO A 305 26.15 6.86 -3.40
C PRO A 305 25.77 6.27 -4.75
N ARG A 306 25.62 7.13 -5.78
CA ARG A 306 25.27 6.73 -7.15
C ARG A 306 26.14 5.54 -7.55
N ARG A 307 25.53 4.40 -7.86
CA ARG A 307 26.22 3.31 -8.55
C ARG A 307 26.76 3.89 -9.85
N LYS A 308 28.09 4.04 -9.95
CA LYS A 308 28.74 4.44 -11.19
C LYS A 308 28.24 3.46 -12.26
N SER A 309 27.53 4.00 -13.26
CA SER A 309 27.13 3.22 -14.41
C SER A 309 28.39 2.59 -15.01
N ARG A 310 28.49 1.26 -14.94
CA ARG A 310 29.52 0.56 -15.71
C ARG A 310 29.20 0.87 -17.18
N LYS A 311 29.96 1.80 -17.77
CA LYS A 311 30.01 1.91 -19.23
C LYS A 311 30.36 0.52 -19.75
N ARG A 312 29.43 -0.11 -20.43
CA ARG A 312 29.78 -1.24 -21.27
C ARG A 312 30.72 -0.72 -22.34
N ALA A 313 31.94 -1.18 -22.32
CA ALA A 313 32.91 -1.04 -23.42
C ALA A 313 32.50 -2.00 -24.54
#